data_23871257aafc3f1f5fb1a8b96f4dc0a3
#
_entry.id   23871257aafc3f1f5fb1a8b96f4dc0a3
#
_cell.length_a   1.000
_cell.length_b   1.000
_cell.length_c   1.000
_cell.angle_alpha   90.00
_cell.angle_beta   90.00
_cell.angle_gamma   90.00
#
_symmetry.space_group_name_H-M   'P 1'
#
loop_
_entity.id
_entity.type
_entity.pdbx_description
1 polymer ?
#
loop_
_entity_poly.entity_id
_entity_poly.type
_entity_poly.pdbx_seq_one_letter_code
_entity_poly.pdbx_strand_id
1 'polypeptide(L)'
;HLGNRRVRTISELAADEFRKGFLKLRRTAQERMNLEQIQTMTPRALINSKTISSAIDYFFGRGELSQVVDQTNPLSQLTHERRLSALGPGGLNRKRAGFEVRDVHISHYGRICPIETPEGTNIGLISSLSIFAATDKYGFLTTPYQEVKNGKLTGELKFLRADEEATAILAPADCPRDGPAIIGETTVARVDGDLLSVRTKDVEYMDVSPMQLVGISAALIPFLEHDDANRALMGSNMQRQAVPLVSTQVPVVATGMERHVARNSGMVVRAIEDGTVDYVDSLRIVIGEHEYPLRKFVGLNERTCLNQRPCIKAGDEVKAGDVIADGAGTQDGELALGKNVLVAFMSWEGYNYEDAIIVSERFLKDDTFTSIHIDEFEIEIRETKLGREEFTRDIPNVSDRALRNLDEEGIVRIGTRVRPGDILVGKVAPKSKSELSPEEKLLHAIFGRAGEDVKNDSLEVPSGTEGIVIGAEKFSRKVNITEEERAKNLSEIRRIEREFNKDFLSQMMELTAEIQQVAGNKTIDPDTGKPFAIDPEIGDKELKEYRDRLKTTVIHSQDSKKKEQINRLIKDYYDRVDLLESEKNKVVNRLSRGDELPTGVLEMVKIYIATKRHLSVGDK
;
A
#
# COMPACT_ATOMS: atom_id res chain seq x y z
N HIS A 1 -22.50 4.16 22.70
CA HIS A 1 -23.05 2.88 22.24
C HIS A 1 -22.89 2.73 20.73
N LEU A 2 -22.30 1.61 20.24
CA LEU A 2 -22.06 1.38 18.80
C LEU A 2 -23.35 1.10 17.99
N GLY A 3 -24.47 0.91 18.62
CA GLY A 3 -25.78 0.90 17.94
C GLY A 3 -26.16 2.26 17.34
N ASN A 4 -25.57 3.36 17.85
CA ASN A 4 -25.83 4.73 17.41
C ASN A 4 -24.62 5.36 16.68
N ARG A 5 -23.48 4.68 16.63
CA ARG A 5 -22.26 5.12 15.91
C ARG A 5 -22.00 4.17 14.77
N ARG A 6 -21.76 4.72 13.59
CA ARG A 6 -21.44 3.95 12.40
C ARG A 6 -20.09 4.35 11.82
N VAL A 7 -19.49 3.43 11.10
CA VAL A 7 -18.27 3.69 10.34
C VAL A 7 -18.64 4.31 8.99
N ARG A 8 -17.98 5.38 8.64
CA ARG A 8 -18.05 5.96 7.30
C ARG A 8 -16.94 5.38 6.45
N THR A 9 -17.32 4.71 5.37
CA THR A 9 -16.37 4.11 4.43
C THR A 9 -15.84 5.16 3.45
N ILE A 10 -14.78 4.81 2.72
CA ILE A 10 -14.17 5.68 1.70
C ILE A 10 -15.18 6.10 0.63
N SER A 11 -16.11 5.23 0.26
CA SER A 11 -17.15 5.53 -0.75
C SER A 11 -18.05 6.69 -0.32
N GLU A 12 -18.47 6.73 0.95
CA GLU A 12 -19.30 7.81 1.49
C GLU A 12 -18.51 9.12 1.59
N LEU A 13 -17.27 9.06 2.10
CA LEU A 13 -16.40 10.23 2.21
C LEU A 13 -16.07 10.84 0.85
N ALA A 14 -15.75 9.99 -0.13
CA ALA A 14 -15.50 10.42 -1.50
C ALA A 14 -16.77 11.03 -2.15
N ALA A 15 -17.94 10.44 -1.93
CA ALA A 15 -19.21 10.98 -2.41
C ALA A 15 -19.49 12.40 -1.87
N ASP A 16 -19.16 12.65 -0.59
CA ASP A 16 -19.30 13.98 0.01
C ASP A 16 -18.35 14.99 -0.63
N GLU A 17 -17.11 14.60 -0.93
CA GLU A 17 -16.16 15.48 -1.63
C GLU A 17 -16.58 15.74 -3.09
N PHE A 18 -17.10 14.74 -3.79
CA PHE A 18 -17.71 14.94 -5.10
C PHE A 18 -18.88 15.93 -5.04
N ARG A 19 -19.76 15.78 -4.04
CA ARG A 19 -20.89 16.71 -3.83
C ARG A 19 -20.40 18.14 -3.62
N LYS A 20 -19.38 18.36 -2.79
CA LYS A 20 -18.77 19.68 -2.58
C LYS A 20 -18.18 20.22 -3.90
N GLY A 21 -17.47 19.38 -4.66
CA GLY A 21 -16.94 19.72 -5.97
C GLY A 21 -18.02 20.17 -6.96
N PHE A 22 -19.12 19.45 -7.05
CA PHE A 22 -20.26 19.81 -7.91
C PHE A 22 -20.99 21.07 -7.46
N LEU A 23 -21.15 21.30 -6.14
CA LEU A 23 -21.71 22.55 -5.61
C LEU A 23 -20.84 23.76 -5.96
N LYS A 24 -19.52 23.63 -5.84
CA LYS A 24 -18.57 24.66 -6.24
C LYS A 24 -18.62 24.90 -7.76
N LEU A 25 -18.67 23.83 -8.57
CA LEU A 25 -18.79 23.93 -10.02
C LEU A 25 -20.08 24.67 -10.42
N ARG A 26 -21.22 24.30 -9.81
CA ARG A 26 -22.51 24.97 -10.05
C ARG A 26 -22.42 26.47 -9.76
N ARG A 27 -21.86 26.84 -8.61
CA ARG A 27 -21.69 28.25 -8.23
C ARG A 27 -20.81 29.01 -9.22
N THR A 28 -19.68 28.44 -9.60
CA THR A 28 -18.77 29.06 -10.58
C THR A 28 -19.42 29.21 -11.96
N ALA A 29 -20.18 28.20 -12.39
CA ALA A 29 -20.93 28.29 -13.65
C ALA A 29 -22.00 29.40 -13.61
N GLN A 30 -22.74 29.52 -12.51
CA GLN A 30 -23.71 30.62 -12.32
C GLN A 30 -23.05 32.00 -12.33
N GLU A 31 -21.92 32.15 -11.65
CA GLU A 31 -21.14 33.40 -11.64
C GLU A 31 -20.65 33.77 -13.06
N ARG A 32 -20.15 32.80 -13.83
CA ARG A 32 -19.73 33.00 -15.23
C ARG A 32 -20.91 33.34 -16.15
N MET A 33 -22.04 32.67 -15.98
CA MET A 33 -23.26 32.99 -16.75
C MET A 33 -23.75 34.41 -16.55
N ASN A 34 -23.51 34.99 -15.36
CA ASN A 34 -23.88 36.40 -15.07
C ASN A 34 -22.88 37.43 -15.62
N LEU A 35 -21.64 37.01 -15.89
CA LEU A 35 -20.55 37.89 -16.32
C LEU A 35 -20.31 37.88 -17.83
N GLU A 36 -20.57 36.73 -18.49
CA GLU A 36 -20.31 36.56 -19.94
C GLU A 36 -21.49 36.99 -20.81
N GLN A 37 -21.16 37.44 -22.02
CA GLN A 37 -22.19 37.79 -23.03
C GLN A 37 -22.80 36.50 -23.60
N ILE A 38 -24.13 36.53 -23.81
CA ILE A 38 -24.89 35.36 -24.26
C ILE A 38 -24.35 34.77 -25.59
N GLN A 39 -23.78 35.60 -26.45
CA GLN A 39 -23.25 35.20 -27.76
C GLN A 39 -21.98 34.37 -27.71
N THR A 40 -21.20 34.46 -26.63
CA THR A 40 -19.93 33.73 -26.41
C THR A 40 -20.06 32.55 -25.46
N MET A 41 -21.22 32.34 -24.88
CA MET A 41 -21.45 31.26 -23.91
C MET A 41 -21.40 29.89 -24.57
N THR A 42 -20.46 29.08 -24.15
CA THR A 42 -20.37 27.66 -24.50
C THR A 42 -20.29 26.81 -23.24
N PRO A 43 -20.76 25.55 -23.23
CA PRO A 43 -20.61 24.66 -22.07
C PRO A 43 -19.16 24.53 -21.63
N ARG A 44 -18.21 24.54 -22.57
CA ARG A 44 -16.77 24.46 -22.31
C ARG A 44 -16.22 25.69 -21.60
N ALA A 45 -16.75 26.88 -21.89
CA ALA A 45 -16.36 28.13 -21.22
C ALA A 45 -16.92 28.21 -19.79
N LEU A 46 -18.14 27.71 -19.59
CA LEU A 46 -18.84 27.75 -18.31
C LEU A 46 -18.35 26.69 -17.31
N ILE A 47 -18.08 25.47 -17.80
CA ILE A 47 -17.75 24.31 -16.96
C ILE A 47 -16.24 24.13 -16.89
N ASN A 48 -15.69 24.19 -15.67
CA ASN A 48 -14.29 23.89 -15.40
C ASN A 48 -14.16 22.54 -14.67
N SER A 49 -13.79 21.50 -15.40
CA SER A 49 -13.60 20.13 -14.86
C SER A 49 -12.54 20.06 -13.76
N LYS A 50 -11.53 20.96 -13.79
CA LYS A 50 -10.47 21.03 -12.77
C LYS A 50 -11.01 21.29 -11.36
N THR A 51 -12.20 21.86 -11.23
CA THR A 51 -12.84 22.08 -9.92
C THR A 51 -13.15 20.77 -9.21
N ILE A 52 -13.61 19.76 -9.96
CA ILE A 52 -13.90 18.42 -9.40
C ILE A 52 -12.60 17.65 -9.18
N SER A 53 -11.72 17.60 -10.19
CA SER A 53 -10.43 16.92 -10.07
C SER A 53 -9.64 17.42 -8.87
N SER A 54 -9.55 18.76 -8.69
CA SER A 54 -8.83 19.34 -7.54
C SER A 54 -9.45 18.97 -6.18
N ALA A 55 -10.77 18.81 -6.09
CA ALA A 55 -11.42 18.38 -4.85
C ALA A 55 -11.06 16.94 -4.50
N ILE A 56 -11.03 16.06 -5.50
CA ILE A 56 -10.66 14.65 -5.32
C ILE A 56 -9.17 14.50 -5.07
N ASP A 57 -8.32 15.21 -5.80
CA ASP A 57 -6.88 15.22 -5.57
C ASP A 57 -6.54 15.72 -4.15
N TYR A 58 -7.25 16.72 -3.66
CA TYR A 58 -7.10 17.18 -2.29
C TYR A 58 -7.51 16.12 -1.28
N PHE A 59 -8.64 15.44 -1.50
CA PHE A 59 -9.14 14.41 -0.60
C PHE A 59 -8.16 13.24 -0.46
N PHE A 60 -7.66 12.70 -1.59
CA PHE A 60 -6.72 11.57 -1.56
C PHE A 60 -5.28 11.97 -1.24
N GLY A 61 -4.85 13.17 -1.62
CA GLY A 61 -3.46 13.60 -1.46
C GLY A 61 -3.18 14.37 -0.17
N ARG A 62 -4.18 15.08 0.39
CA ARG A 62 -4.01 15.97 1.54
C ARG A 62 -5.10 15.85 2.60
N GLY A 63 -6.00 14.89 2.45
CA GLY A 63 -7.06 14.63 3.43
C GLY A 63 -6.49 14.17 4.76
N GLU A 64 -7.14 14.52 5.87
CA GLU A 64 -6.72 14.16 7.23
C GLU A 64 -6.70 12.62 7.44
N LEU A 65 -7.60 11.90 6.79
CA LEU A 65 -7.70 10.44 6.86
C LEU A 65 -6.88 9.71 5.79
N SER A 66 -6.42 10.43 4.77
CA SER A 66 -5.49 9.90 3.78
C SER A 66 -4.07 10.09 4.28
N GLN A 67 -3.45 9.00 4.74
CA GLN A 67 -2.14 9.00 5.41
C GLN A 67 -1.17 8.11 4.65
N VAL A 68 0.13 8.42 4.77
CA VAL A 68 1.18 7.49 4.33
C VAL A 68 1.09 6.22 5.17
N VAL A 69 1.05 5.07 4.50
CA VAL A 69 0.95 3.78 5.19
C VAL A 69 2.19 3.53 6.04
N ASP A 70 1.99 3.16 7.30
CA ASP A 70 3.07 2.71 8.18
C ASP A 70 3.54 1.33 7.71
N GLN A 71 4.76 1.26 7.22
CA GLN A 71 5.39 0.06 6.65
C GLN A 71 6.65 -0.37 7.39
N THR A 72 6.78 -0.04 8.67
CA THR A 72 7.94 -0.47 9.48
C THR A 72 8.08 -1.99 9.44
N ASN A 73 6.98 -2.72 9.61
CA ASN A 73 6.93 -4.18 9.54
C ASN A 73 5.55 -4.65 9.01
N PRO A 74 5.35 -5.93 8.72
CA PRO A 74 4.06 -6.44 8.24
C PRO A 74 2.89 -6.13 9.16
N LEU A 75 3.11 -6.19 10.47
CA LEU A 75 2.07 -5.93 11.47
C LEU A 75 1.65 -4.46 11.47
N SER A 76 2.59 -3.52 11.37
CA SER A 76 2.29 -2.08 11.36
C SER A 76 1.44 -1.70 10.15
N GLN A 77 1.74 -2.25 8.98
CA GLN A 77 0.95 -2.04 7.78
C GLN A 77 -0.48 -2.56 7.95
N LEU A 78 -0.63 -3.80 8.38
CA LEU A 78 -1.95 -4.43 8.52
C LEU A 78 -2.82 -3.74 9.57
N THR A 79 -2.23 -3.34 10.70
CA THR A 79 -2.96 -2.61 11.75
C THR A 79 -3.33 -1.19 11.33
N HIS A 80 -2.49 -0.51 10.54
CA HIS A 80 -2.81 0.81 10.00
C HIS A 80 -4.03 0.76 9.06
N GLU A 81 -4.12 -0.27 8.21
CA GLU A 81 -5.24 -0.48 7.30
C GLU A 81 -6.57 -0.80 8.04
N ARG A 82 -6.49 -1.33 9.26
CA ARG A 82 -7.65 -1.68 10.10
C ARG A 82 -7.97 -0.67 11.20
N ARG A 83 -7.44 0.53 11.10
CA ARG A 83 -7.62 1.59 12.12
C ARG A 83 -8.94 2.33 11.94
N LEU A 84 -9.61 2.57 13.06
CA LEU A 84 -10.83 3.38 13.15
C LEU A 84 -10.49 4.71 13.82
N SER A 85 -10.77 5.83 13.15
CA SER A 85 -10.56 7.17 13.68
C SER A 85 -11.90 7.83 14.01
N ALA A 86 -12.03 8.41 15.19
CA ALA A 86 -13.16 9.26 15.56
C ALA A 86 -12.98 10.70 15.07
N LEU A 87 -11.80 11.04 14.57
CA LEU A 87 -11.42 12.36 14.07
C LEU A 87 -11.69 12.47 12.56
N GLY A 88 -11.52 13.67 12.02
CA GLY A 88 -11.62 13.91 10.58
C GLY A 88 -12.97 14.44 10.11
N PRO A 89 -13.25 14.44 8.81
CA PRO A 89 -14.46 15.00 8.24
C PRO A 89 -15.73 14.32 8.79
N GLY A 90 -16.61 15.12 9.43
CA GLY A 90 -17.83 14.61 10.07
C GLY A 90 -17.61 13.93 11.42
N GLY A 91 -16.37 13.89 11.92
CA GLY A 91 -15.98 13.33 13.21
C GLY A 91 -15.90 14.37 14.34
N LEU A 92 -15.26 13.95 15.43
CA LEU A 92 -15.07 14.76 16.63
C LEU A 92 -13.85 15.67 16.51
N ASN A 93 -13.89 16.78 17.26
CA ASN A 93 -12.71 17.61 17.45
C ASN A 93 -11.93 17.10 18.68
N ARG A 94 -10.63 16.86 18.54
CA ARG A 94 -9.74 16.36 19.62
C ARG A 94 -9.84 17.16 20.91
N LYS A 95 -9.93 18.49 20.80
CA LYS A 95 -10.02 19.38 21.97
C LYS A 95 -11.38 19.32 22.69
N ARG A 96 -12.43 18.89 21.99
CA ARG A 96 -13.80 18.83 22.52
C ARG A 96 -14.25 17.41 22.88
N ALA A 97 -13.42 16.41 22.62
CA ALA A 97 -13.70 15.02 22.95
C ALA A 97 -13.51 14.79 24.45
N GLY A 98 -14.61 14.59 25.15
CA GLY A 98 -14.63 14.26 26.57
C GLY A 98 -14.21 12.82 26.86
N PHE A 99 -14.22 12.42 28.14
CA PHE A 99 -13.88 11.06 28.56
C PHE A 99 -14.86 10.02 28.02
N GLU A 100 -16.15 10.33 27.97
CA GLU A 100 -17.21 9.40 27.54
C GLU A 100 -17.00 8.79 26.15
N VAL A 101 -16.41 9.57 25.21
CA VAL A 101 -16.11 9.08 23.86
C VAL A 101 -14.78 8.34 23.75
N ARG A 102 -13.97 8.41 24.80
CA ARG A 102 -12.64 7.77 24.88
C ARG A 102 -12.68 6.45 25.66
N ASP A 103 -13.73 6.25 26.45
CA ASP A 103 -13.89 5.07 27.30
C ASP A 103 -14.24 3.82 26.48
N VAL A 104 -13.91 2.67 27.02
CA VAL A 104 -14.33 1.38 26.50
C VAL A 104 -15.77 1.12 26.96
N HIS A 105 -16.64 0.83 26.00
CA HIS A 105 -18.05 0.51 26.25
C HIS A 105 -18.31 -0.96 25.95
N ILE A 106 -19.31 -1.56 26.61
CA ILE A 106 -19.65 -2.98 26.41
C ILE A 106 -19.99 -3.31 24.95
N SER A 107 -20.58 -2.37 24.21
CA SER A 107 -20.87 -2.54 22.78
C SER A 107 -19.63 -2.68 21.90
N HIS A 108 -18.42 -2.39 22.42
CA HIS A 108 -17.14 -2.60 21.74
C HIS A 108 -16.76 -4.07 21.65
N TYR A 109 -17.38 -4.93 22.43
CA TYR A 109 -17.11 -6.37 22.46
C TYR A 109 -17.19 -6.98 21.05
N GLY A 110 -16.11 -7.63 20.63
CA GLY A 110 -16.01 -8.27 19.30
C GLY A 110 -15.97 -7.31 18.11
N ARG A 111 -16.01 -5.98 18.31
CA ARG A 111 -16.01 -4.95 17.25
C ARG A 111 -14.78 -4.08 17.28
N ILE A 112 -14.44 -3.55 18.44
CA ILE A 112 -13.29 -2.68 18.64
C ILE A 112 -12.40 -3.29 19.72
N CYS A 113 -11.09 -3.37 19.46
CA CYS A 113 -10.13 -3.85 20.45
C CYS A 113 -10.12 -2.92 21.67
N PRO A 114 -10.32 -3.44 22.89
CA PRO A 114 -10.35 -2.62 24.10
C PRO A 114 -8.94 -2.18 24.56
N ILE A 115 -7.89 -2.79 24.04
CA ILE A 115 -6.50 -2.61 24.48
C ILE A 115 -5.75 -1.70 23.51
N GLU A 116 -5.91 -1.91 22.21
CA GLU A 116 -5.11 -1.24 21.18
C GLU A 116 -5.61 0.18 20.91
N THR A 117 -4.91 1.17 21.45
CA THR A 117 -5.12 2.60 21.20
C THR A 117 -3.80 3.35 21.34
N PRO A 118 -3.59 4.51 20.68
CA PRO A 118 -2.41 5.33 20.91
C PRO A 118 -2.34 5.84 22.36
N GLU A 119 -1.13 6.03 22.85
CA GLU A 119 -0.86 6.73 24.09
C GLU A 119 -0.82 8.25 23.84
N GLY A 120 -1.30 9.04 24.78
CA GLY A 120 -1.27 10.50 24.70
C GLY A 120 -2.59 11.15 24.32
N THR A 121 -2.56 12.22 23.52
CA THR A 121 -3.73 13.07 23.24
C THR A 121 -4.84 12.38 22.45
N ASN A 122 -4.51 11.36 21.68
CA ASN A 122 -5.45 10.61 20.83
C ASN A 122 -5.99 9.34 21.48
N ILE A 123 -5.74 9.12 22.76
CA ILE A 123 -6.22 7.93 23.48
C ILE A 123 -7.75 7.79 23.36
N GLY A 124 -8.20 6.59 23.01
CA GLY A 124 -9.63 6.28 22.84
C GLY A 124 -10.30 6.89 21.58
N LEU A 125 -9.65 7.83 20.89
CA LEU A 125 -10.18 8.43 19.66
C LEU A 125 -9.74 7.69 18.39
N ILE A 126 -8.62 6.98 18.49
CA ILE A 126 -8.12 6.10 17.44
C ILE A 126 -8.11 4.69 18.02
N SER A 127 -8.81 3.79 17.37
CA SER A 127 -8.98 2.41 17.81
C SER A 127 -8.71 1.45 16.65
N SER A 128 -8.60 0.18 16.97
CA SER A 128 -8.39 -0.89 15.98
C SER A 128 -9.60 -1.80 15.91
N LEU A 129 -9.93 -2.22 14.71
CA LEU A 129 -11.00 -3.18 14.45
C LEU A 129 -10.62 -4.55 15.04
N SER A 130 -11.55 -5.20 15.73
CA SER A 130 -11.36 -6.57 16.22
C SER A 130 -11.23 -7.56 15.05
N ILE A 131 -10.63 -8.73 15.30
CA ILE A 131 -10.24 -9.68 14.24
C ILE A 131 -11.42 -10.10 13.36
N PHE A 132 -12.55 -10.45 13.95
CA PHE A 132 -13.73 -10.96 13.22
C PHE A 132 -14.80 -9.90 12.95
N ALA A 133 -14.55 -8.65 13.32
CA ALA A 133 -15.50 -7.58 13.10
C ALA A 133 -15.68 -7.27 11.62
N ALA A 134 -16.90 -7.01 11.22
CA ALA A 134 -17.31 -6.60 9.89
C ALA A 134 -18.21 -5.37 9.94
N THR A 135 -18.55 -4.82 8.79
CA THR A 135 -19.52 -3.72 8.68
C THR A 135 -20.74 -4.20 7.91
N ASP A 136 -21.92 -3.78 8.34
CA ASP A 136 -23.15 -3.98 7.58
C ASP A 136 -23.27 -2.98 6.41
N LYS A 137 -24.32 -3.12 5.62
CA LYS A 137 -24.61 -2.21 4.48
C LYS A 137 -24.87 -0.76 4.87
N TYR A 138 -25.15 -0.49 6.15
CA TYR A 138 -25.37 0.85 6.68
C TYR A 138 -24.14 1.44 7.37
N GLY A 139 -23.07 0.65 7.54
CA GLY A 139 -21.83 1.05 8.20
C GLY A 139 -21.78 0.75 9.70
N PHE A 140 -22.74 0.03 10.28
CA PHE A 140 -22.67 -0.41 11.66
C PHE A 140 -21.70 -1.59 11.80
N LEU A 141 -20.93 -1.58 12.88
CA LEU A 141 -20.02 -2.68 13.19
C LEU A 141 -20.81 -3.90 13.67
N THR A 142 -20.51 -5.03 13.10
CA THR A 142 -21.08 -6.34 13.42
C THR A 142 -20.00 -7.31 13.83
N THR A 143 -20.38 -8.32 14.62
CA THR A 143 -19.49 -9.40 15.04
C THR A 143 -20.20 -10.74 14.87
N PRO A 144 -19.50 -11.83 14.48
CA PRO A 144 -20.10 -13.12 14.27
C PRO A 144 -20.35 -13.85 15.59
N TYR A 145 -21.47 -14.53 15.66
CA TYR A 145 -21.82 -15.45 16.73
C TYR A 145 -22.33 -16.76 16.14
N GLN A 146 -22.15 -17.87 16.86
CA GLN A 146 -22.73 -19.15 16.51
C GLN A 146 -24.17 -19.20 17.07
N GLU A 147 -25.14 -19.51 16.22
CA GLU A 147 -26.52 -19.65 16.66
C GLU A 147 -26.71 -20.92 17.50
N VAL A 148 -27.40 -20.79 18.64
CA VAL A 148 -27.74 -21.88 19.56
C VAL A 148 -29.25 -22.06 19.61
N LYS A 149 -29.74 -23.27 19.43
CA LYS A 149 -31.16 -23.63 19.58
C LYS A 149 -31.32 -24.76 20.57
N ASN A 150 -32.10 -24.52 21.64
CA ASN A 150 -32.32 -25.52 22.69
C ASN A 150 -31.02 -26.10 23.29
N GLY A 151 -30.02 -25.27 23.52
CA GLY A 151 -28.72 -25.68 24.05
C GLY A 151 -27.81 -26.44 23.08
N LYS A 152 -28.12 -26.44 21.79
CA LYS A 152 -27.29 -27.06 20.74
C LYS A 152 -26.90 -26.03 19.69
N LEU A 153 -25.63 -26.05 19.27
CA LEU A 153 -25.11 -25.26 18.18
C LEU A 153 -25.72 -25.74 16.85
N THR A 154 -26.23 -24.81 16.05
CA THR A 154 -26.77 -25.09 14.70
C THR A 154 -25.69 -25.17 13.64
N GLY A 155 -24.49 -24.64 13.90
CA GLY A 155 -23.40 -24.51 12.92
C GLY A 155 -23.52 -23.29 12.00
N GLU A 156 -24.59 -22.50 12.14
CA GLU A 156 -24.78 -21.25 11.40
C GLU A 156 -24.13 -20.07 12.13
N LEU A 157 -23.41 -19.22 11.36
CA LEU A 157 -22.83 -17.97 11.84
C LEU A 157 -23.78 -16.81 11.55
N LYS A 158 -24.09 -16.03 12.55
CA LYS A 158 -24.92 -14.83 12.42
C LYS A 158 -24.15 -13.60 12.88
N PHE A 159 -24.10 -12.59 12.04
CA PHE A 159 -23.48 -11.31 12.37
C PHE A 159 -24.51 -10.41 13.05
N LEU A 160 -24.22 -10.04 14.30
CA LEU A 160 -25.09 -9.19 15.11
C LEU A 160 -24.53 -7.78 15.24
N ARG A 161 -25.43 -6.78 15.16
CA ARG A 161 -25.13 -5.41 15.54
C ARG A 161 -25.18 -5.24 17.05
N ALA A 162 -24.65 -4.13 17.55
CA ALA A 162 -24.60 -3.87 19.00
C ALA A 162 -25.99 -3.72 19.66
N ASP A 163 -26.97 -3.24 18.92
CA ASP A 163 -28.38 -3.13 19.39
C ASP A 163 -29.06 -4.50 19.46
N GLU A 164 -28.81 -5.37 18.51
CA GLU A 164 -29.31 -6.75 18.50
C GLU A 164 -28.66 -7.59 19.60
N GLU A 165 -27.36 -7.40 19.82
CA GLU A 165 -26.60 -8.09 20.86
C GLU A 165 -27.09 -7.74 22.28
N ALA A 166 -27.45 -6.49 22.52
CA ALA A 166 -27.91 -6.04 23.83
C ALA A 166 -29.16 -6.80 24.34
N THR A 167 -29.99 -7.30 23.44
CA THR A 167 -31.21 -8.05 23.76
C THR A 167 -31.02 -9.56 23.79
N ALA A 168 -29.87 -10.07 23.32
CA ALA A 168 -29.62 -11.49 23.17
C ALA A 168 -28.90 -12.10 24.40
N ILE A 169 -29.11 -13.38 24.62
CA ILE A 169 -28.40 -14.18 25.63
C ILE A 169 -27.21 -14.89 24.99
N LEU A 170 -26.01 -14.52 25.39
CA LEU A 170 -24.78 -14.90 24.76
C LEU A 170 -23.90 -15.75 25.69
N ALA A 171 -23.62 -16.99 25.31
CA ALA A 171 -22.67 -17.83 26.02
C ALA A 171 -21.24 -17.56 25.56
N PRO A 172 -20.23 -17.61 26.46
CA PRO A 172 -18.83 -17.49 26.10
C PRO A 172 -18.34 -18.71 25.31
N ALA A 173 -17.26 -18.54 24.54
CA ALA A 173 -16.69 -19.59 23.69
C ALA A 173 -16.09 -20.76 24.49
N ASP A 174 -15.71 -20.55 25.73
CA ASP A 174 -15.14 -21.54 26.67
C ASP A 174 -16.20 -22.34 27.45
N CYS A 175 -17.48 -22.11 27.16
CA CYS A 175 -18.58 -22.84 27.76
C CYS A 175 -18.41 -24.36 27.57
N PRO A 176 -18.55 -25.17 28.66
CA PRO A 176 -18.41 -26.62 28.57
C PRO A 176 -19.39 -27.23 27.57
N ARG A 177 -18.89 -28.02 26.62
CA ARG A 177 -19.71 -28.62 25.57
C ARG A 177 -19.27 -30.05 25.21
N ASP A 178 -20.22 -30.83 24.77
CA ASP A 178 -19.97 -32.13 24.14
C ASP A 178 -20.46 -32.08 22.69
N GLY A 179 -19.47 -31.94 21.77
CA GLY A 179 -19.76 -31.70 20.37
C GLY A 179 -20.57 -30.39 20.16
N PRO A 180 -21.77 -30.48 19.58
CA PRO A 180 -22.64 -29.30 19.39
C PRO A 180 -23.48 -28.92 20.61
N ALA A 181 -23.54 -29.77 21.67
CA ALA A 181 -24.39 -29.55 22.83
C ALA A 181 -23.64 -28.89 23.99
N ILE A 182 -24.24 -27.87 24.61
CA ILE A 182 -23.73 -27.24 25.83
C ILE A 182 -24.05 -28.16 27.01
N ILE A 183 -23.06 -28.43 27.88
CA ILE A 183 -23.18 -29.32 29.02
C ILE A 183 -23.75 -28.53 30.23
N GLY A 184 -24.69 -29.14 30.93
CA GLY A 184 -25.28 -28.59 32.16
C GLY A 184 -26.67 -28.00 31.97
N GLU A 185 -27.41 -27.87 33.06
CA GLU A 185 -28.75 -27.23 33.06
C GLU A 185 -28.67 -25.70 33.05
N THR A 186 -27.60 -25.17 33.64
CA THR A 186 -27.30 -23.73 33.69
C THR A 186 -25.89 -23.47 33.20
N THR A 187 -25.69 -22.33 32.53
CA THR A 187 -24.40 -21.82 32.10
C THR A 187 -24.29 -20.33 32.41
N VAL A 188 -23.05 -19.83 32.50
CA VAL A 188 -22.83 -18.40 32.61
C VAL A 188 -23.00 -17.79 31.22
N ALA A 189 -23.81 -16.77 31.10
CA ALA A 189 -24.06 -16.05 29.87
C ALA A 189 -24.02 -14.54 30.08
N ARG A 190 -23.71 -13.82 29.04
CA ARG A 190 -23.77 -12.36 29.02
C ARG A 190 -25.15 -11.91 28.57
N VAL A 191 -25.78 -11.07 29.39
CA VAL A 191 -27.10 -10.50 29.14
C VAL A 191 -27.00 -9.00 29.43
N ASP A 192 -27.18 -8.16 28.42
CA ASP A 192 -27.10 -6.69 28.52
C ASP A 192 -25.79 -6.21 29.20
N GLY A 193 -24.70 -6.93 28.98
CA GLY A 193 -23.37 -6.61 29.53
C GLY A 193 -23.06 -7.26 30.88
N ASP A 194 -24.02 -7.80 31.60
CA ASP A 194 -23.83 -8.49 32.86
C ASP A 194 -23.64 -10.00 32.65
N LEU A 195 -22.81 -10.62 33.49
CA LEU A 195 -22.62 -12.07 33.52
C LEU A 195 -23.61 -12.70 34.49
N LEU A 196 -24.58 -13.42 33.94
CA LEU A 196 -25.64 -14.06 34.70
C LEU A 196 -25.63 -15.58 34.49
N SER A 197 -26.06 -16.33 35.49
CA SER A 197 -26.32 -17.76 35.34
C SER A 197 -27.72 -17.96 34.74
N VAL A 198 -27.76 -18.45 33.51
CA VAL A 198 -29.01 -18.68 32.76
C VAL A 198 -29.18 -20.17 32.43
N ARG A 199 -30.39 -20.61 32.13
CA ARG A 199 -30.63 -21.98 31.70
C ARG A 199 -30.05 -22.18 30.31
N THR A 200 -29.40 -23.31 30.09
CA THR A 200 -28.75 -23.67 28.80
C THR A 200 -29.71 -23.60 27.61
N LYS A 201 -31.01 -23.86 27.86
CA LYS A 201 -32.04 -23.81 26.80
C LYS A 201 -32.39 -22.40 26.35
N ASP A 202 -32.12 -21.38 27.20
CA ASP A 202 -32.45 -19.99 26.94
C ASP A 202 -31.30 -19.26 26.22
N VAL A 203 -30.12 -19.90 26.04
CA VAL A 203 -28.99 -19.37 25.29
C VAL A 203 -29.33 -19.29 23.81
N GLU A 204 -29.18 -18.12 23.21
CA GLU A 204 -29.52 -17.86 21.81
C GLU A 204 -28.27 -17.92 20.91
N TYR A 205 -27.14 -17.43 21.40
CA TYR A 205 -25.89 -17.39 20.65
C TYR A 205 -24.69 -17.73 21.53
N MET A 206 -23.59 -18.11 20.87
CA MET A 206 -22.31 -18.39 21.51
C MET A 206 -21.19 -17.65 20.77
N ASP A 207 -20.20 -17.16 21.50
CA ASP A 207 -18.98 -16.57 20.92
C ASP A 207 -18.25 -17.57 20.04
N VAL A 208 -17.66 -17.11 18.92
CA VAL A 208 -16.93 -17.98 18.00
C VAL A 208 -15.58 -18.39 18.59
N SER A 209 -14.86 -17.44 19.17
CA SER A 209 -13.53 -17.65 19.75
C SER A 209 -13.23 -16.56 20.78
N PRO A 210 -12.40 -16.83 21.79
CA PRO A 210 -11.87 -15.80 22.69
C PRO A 210 -11.10 -14.68 21.99
N MET A 211 -10.47 -14.97 20.85
CA MET A 211 -9.75 -13.99 20.03
C MET A 211 -10.68 -12.92 19.42
N GLN A 212 -11.98 -13.15 19.41
CA GLN A 212 -12.98 -12.22 18.89
C GLN A 212 -12.94 -10.85 19.58
N LEU A 213 -12.53 -10.80 20.85
CA LEU A 213 -12.50 -9.59 21.65
C LEU A 213 -11.43 -8.58 21.20
N VAL A 214 -10.30 -9.06 20.71
CA VAL A 214 -9.08 -8.27 20.52
C VAL A 214 -8.79 -7.96 19.06
N GLY A 215 -7.96 -6.93 18.83
CA GLY A 215 -7.37 -6.62 17.53
C GLY A 215 -6.16 -7.50 17.23
N ILE A 216 -5.57 -7.31 16.04
CA ILE A 216 -4.49 -8.16 15.55
C ILE A 216 -3.24 -8.06 16.42
N SER A 217 -2.80 -6.84 16.76
CA SER A 217 -1.59 -6.65 17.58
C SER A 217 -1.73 -7.24 18.98
N ALA A 218 -2.89 -7.08 19.60
CA ALA A 218 -3.15 -7.65 20.91
C ALA A 218 -3.24 -9.18 20.87
N ALA A 219 -3.78 -9.76 19.79
CA ALA A 219 -3.87 -11.21 19.61
C ALA A 219 -2.51 -11.90 19.40
N LEU A 220 -1.46 -11.15 19.10
CA LEU A 220 -0.10 -11.67 19.00
C LEU A 220 0.62 -11.78 20.35
N ILE A 221 0.06 -11.23 21.43
CA ILE A 221 0.64 -11.29 22.77
C ILE A 221 0.35 -12.65 23.39
N PRO A 222 1.35 -13.49 23.65
CA PRO A 222 1.16 -14.75 24.35
C PRO A 222 0.71 -14.49 25.80
N PHE A 223 -0.22 -15.30 26.31
CA PHE A 223 -0.74 -15.20 27.68
C PHE A 223 -1.31 -13.81 28.03
N LEU A 224 -1.97 -13.18 27.05
CA LEU A 224 -2.56 -11.85 27.19
C LEU A 224 -3.50 -11.74 28.40
N GLU A 225 -4.24 -12.82 28.73
CA GLU A 225 -5.17 -12.90 29.85
C GLU A 225 -4.50 -12.73 31.22
N HIS A 226 -3.18 -12.90 31.32
CA HIS A 226 -2.41 -12.74 32.55
C HIS A 226 -1.79 -11.35 32.68
N ASP A 227 -1.86 -10.52 31.64
CA ASP A 227 -1.26 -9.19 31.62
C ASP A 227 -2.26 -8.11 32.02
N ASP A 228 -1.75 -7.07 32.70
CA ASP A 228 -2.52 -5.86 32.93
C ASP A 228 -2.81 -5.15 31.59
N ALA A 229 -4.01 -4.57 31.48
CA ALA A 229 -4.44 -3.90 30.26
C ALA A 229 -3.50 -2.76 29.83
N ASN A 230 -2.94 -2.01 30.77
CA ASN A 230 -1.99 -0.93 30.48
C ASN A 230 -0.69 -1.47 29.85
N ARG A 231 -0.18 -2.60 30.38
CA ARG A 231 1.04 -3.22 29.84
C ARG A 231 0.80 -3.91 28.50
N ALA A 232 -0.35 -4.52 28.32
CA ALA A 232 -0.79 -5.07 27.03
C ALA A 232 -0.92 -3.99 25.95
N LEU A 233 -1.45 -2.81 26.29
CA LEU A 233 -1.50 -1.65 25.40
C LEU A 233 -0.11 -1.22 24.96
N MET A 234 0.82 -1.06 25.90
CA MET A 234 2.22 -0.70 25.60
C MET A 234 2.87 -1.76 24.72
N GLY A 235 2.73 -3.04 25.05
CA GLY A 235 3.27 -4.16 24.29
C GLY A 235 2.72 -4.24 22.85
N SER A 236 1.44 -4.08 22.67
CA SER A 236 0.82 -4.07 21.34
C SER A 236 1.32 -2.90 20.48
N ASN A 237 1.49 -1.71 21.08
CA ASN A 237 2.06 -0.55 20.40
C ASN A 237 3.54 -0.76 20.03
N MET A 238 4.34 -1.37 20.93
CA MET A 238 5.76 -1.63 20.68
C MET A 238 5.99 -2.69 19.60
N GLN A 239 5.16 -3.72 19.48
CA GLN A 239 5.24 -4.71 18.39
C GLN A 239 5.17 -4.04 17.01
N ARG A 240 4.35 -3.00 16.83
CA ARG A 240 4.23 -2.26 15.58
C ARG A 240 5.45 -1.41 15.23
N GLN A 241 6.32 -1.13 16.20
CA GLN A 241 7.54 -0.33 16.01
C GLN A 241 8.78 -1.18 15.75
N ALA A 242 8.67 -2.52 15.77
CA ALA A 242 9.79 -3.43 15.58
C ALA A 242 10.39 -3.30 14.18
N VAL A 243 11.68 -3.00 14.09
CA VAL A 243 12.41 -2.88 12.83
C VAL A 243 12.74 -4.29 12.30
N PRO A 244 12.51 -4.58 11.00
CA PRO A 244 12.87 -5.85 10.40
C PRO A 244 14.38 -6.08 10.46
N LEU A 245 14.78 -7.24 10.96
CA LEU A 245 16.19 -7.61 11.07
C LEU A 245 16.68 -8.33 9.81
N VAL A 246 17.99 -8.32 9.59
CA VAL A 246 18.63 -9.08 8.48
C VAL A 246 18.39 -10.57 8.62
N SER A 247 18.47 -11.08 9.84
CA SER A 247 18.19 -12.47 10.19
C SER A 247 17.18 -12.50 11.32
N THR A 248 15.99 -12.95 11.05
CA THR A 248 14.87 -13.07 12.00
C THR A 248 14.72 -14.50 12.48
N GLN A 249 13.94 -14.71 13.53
CA GLN A 249 13.55 -16.03 14.01
C GLN A 249 12.06 -16.02 14.39
N VAL A 250 11.38 -17.10 14.06
CA VAL A 250 10.01 -17.34 14.53
C VAL A 250 10.01 -17.43 16.05
N PRO A 251 9.07 -16.80 16.75
CA PRO A 251 9.00 -16.91 18.21
C PRO A 251 8.73 -18.35 18.65
N VAL A 252 9.42 -18.79 19.70
CA VAL A 252 9.25 -20.15 20.27
C VAL A 252 7.86 -20.32 20.89
N VAL A 253 7.35 -19.26 21.52
CA VAL A 253 5.99 -19.17 22.06
C VAL A 253 5.17 -18.22 21.21
N ALA A 254 4.09 -18.69 20.63
CA ALA A 254 3.28 -17.98 19.67
C ALA A 254 1.78 -18.25 19.89
N THR A 255 0.95 -17.43 19.32
CA THR A 255 -0.53 -17.52 19.44
C THR A 255 -1.20 -18.17 18.22
N GLY A 256 -0.47 -18.39 17.13
CA GLY A 256 -1.02 -18.87 15.85
C GLY A 256 -1.49 -17.73 14.91
N MET A 257 -1.60 -16.49 15.39
CA MET A 257 -1.93 -15.34 14.53
C MET A 257 -0.78 -14.93 13.60
N GLU A 258 0.45 -15.28 13.93
CA GLU A 258 1.66 -14.90 13.20
C GLU A 258 1.59 -15.28 11.71
N ARG A 259 1.10 -16.47 11.44
CA ARG A 259 0.92 -17.00 10.08
C ARG A 259 -0.11 -16.20 9.29
N HIS A 260 -1.23 -15.84 9.92
CA HIS A 260 -2.29 -15.06 9.29
C HIS A 260 -1.85 -13.62 9.01
N VAL A 261 -1.10 -13.01 9.92
CA VAL A 261 -0.55 -11.66 9.74
C VAL A 261 0.44 -11.63 8.59
N ALA A 262 1.39 -12.58 8.53
CA ALA A 262 2.36 -12.67 7.44
C ALA A 262 1.69 -12.84 6.08
N ARG A 263 0.73 -13.76 5.97
CA ARG A 263 0.01 -14.04 4.71
C ARG A 263 -0.79 -12.85 4.18
N ASN A 264 -1.36 -12.02 5.05
CA ASN A 264 -2.26 -10.93 4.68
C ASN A 264 -1.57 -9.55 4.63
N SER A 265 -0.30 -9.45 4.97
CA SER A 265 0.45 -8.18 4.99
C SER A 265 0.86 -7.67 3.60
N GLY A 266 0.79 -8.52 2.55
CA GLY A 266 1.28 -8.16 1.21
C GLY A 266 2.80 -8.07 1.06
N MET A 267 3.57 -8.37 2.09
CA MET A 267 5.05 -8.38 2.04
C MET A 267 5.62 -9.72 1.62
N VAL A 268 4.86 -10.80 1.76
CA VAL A 268 5.21 -12.15 1.29
C VAL A 268 4.68 -12.39 -0.12
N VAL A 269 5.29 -13.31 -0.85
CA VAL A 269 4.80 -13.78 -2.14
C VAL A 269 4.05 -15.09 -1.95
N ARG A 270 2.85 -15.18 -2.53
CA ARG A 270 2.00 -16.38 -2.47
C ARG A 270 1.79 -16.97 -3.85
N ALA A 271 1.70 -18.29 -3.93
CA ALA A 271 1.32 -18.99 -5.15
C ALA A 271 -0.12 -18.63 -5.56
N ILE A 272 -0.34 -18.34 -6.83
CA ILE A 272 -1.66 -18.05 -7.40
C ILE A 272 -2.38 -19.34 -7.72
N GLU A 273 -1.66 -20.36 -8.18
CA GLU A 273 -2.18 -21.65 -8.64
C GLU A 273 -1.45 -22.82 -7.98
N ASP A 274 -2.07 -24.00 -8.03
CA ASP A 274 -1.45 -25.24 -7.61
C ASP A 274 -0.43 -25.67 -8.68
N GLY A 275 0.76 -26.10 -8.26
CA GLY A 275 1.76 -26.55 -9.23
C GLY A 275 3.05 -27.05 -8.58
N THR A 276 3.95 -27.52 -9.44
CA THR A 276 5.32 -27.87 -9.05
C THR A 276 6.24 -26.71 -9.40
N VAL A 277 7.19 -26.43 -8.53
CA VAL A 277 8.15 -25.33 -8.72
C VAL A 277 9.19 -25.74 -9.76
N ASP A 278 9.21 -25.08 -10.90
CA ASP A 278 10.12 -25.38 -12.01
C ASP A 278 11.50 -24.75 -11.82
N TYR A 279 11.52 -23.49 -11.38
CA TYR A 279 12.76 -22.73 -11.25
C TYR A 279 12.70 -21.76 -10.06
N VAL A 280 13.81 -21.66 -9.32
CA VAL A 280 13.97 -20.73 -8.21
C VAL A 280 15.35 -20.09 -8.27
N ASP A 281 15.39 -18.78 -8.26
CA ASP A 281 16.62 -18.01 -8.01
C ASP A 281 16.36 -16.85 -7.03
N SER A 282 17.33 -15.99 -6.85
CA SER A 282 17.21 -14.83 -5.95
C SER A 282 16.29 -13.72 -6.48
N LEU A 283 15.97 -13.73 -7.77
CA LEU A 283 15.22 -12.66 -8.44
C LEU A 283 13.80 -13.08 -8.80
N ARG A 284 13.58 -14.39 -9.04
CA ARG A 284 12.30 -14.90 -9.49
C ARG A 284 12.05 -16.35 -9.10
N ILE A 285 10.79 -16.72 -9.06
CA ILE A 285 10.28 -18.08 -8.91
C ILE A 285 9.39 -18.35 -10.11
N VAL A 286 9.47 -19.55 -10.70
CA VAL A 286 8.60 -19.98 -11.82
C VAL A 286 7.83 -21.22 -11.39
N ILE A 287 6.52 -21.18 -11.54
CA ILE A 287 5.60 -22.29 -11.25
C ILE A 287 4.65 -22.40 -12.44
N GLY A 288 4.83 -23.47 -13.25
CA GLY A 288 4.04 -23.63 -14.47
C GLY A 288 4.22 -22.44 -15.44
N GLU A 289 3.13 -21.76 -15.78
CA GLU A 289 3.15 -20.59 -16.67
C GLU A 289 3.38 -19.26 -15.94
N HIS A 290 3.38 -19.26 -14.60
CA HIS A 290 3.49 -18.06 -13.80
C HIS A 290 4.93 -17.79 -13.35
N GLU A 291 5.39 -16.55 -13.61
CA GLU A 291 6.65 -16.01 -13.11
C GLU A 291 6.37 -15.03 -11.97
N TYR A 292 6.98 -15.27 -10.80
CA TYR A 292 6.88 -14.44 -9.60
C TYR A 292 8.17 -13.67 -9.40
N PRO A 293 8.25 -12.39 -9.80
CA PRO A 293 9.43 -11.56 -9.57
C PRO A 293 9.56 -11.21 -8.08
N LEU A 294 10.78 -11.30 -7.55
CA LEU A 294 11.08 -10.99 -6.15
C LEU A 294 11.65 -9.58 -6.00
N ARG A 295 11.10 -8.81 -5.08
CA ARG A 295 11.59 -7.47 -4.76
C ARG A 295 12.83 -7.57 -3.88
N LYS A 296 13.94 -6.99 -4.36
CA LYS A 296 15.25 -7.07 -3.69
C LYS A 296 15.68 -5.68 -3.24
N PHE A 297 15.94 -5.53 -1.94
CA PHE A 297 16.43 -4.29 -1.32
C PHE A 297 15.65 -3.04 -1.71
N VAL A 298 14.34 -3.12 -1.60
CA VAL A 298 13.44 -1.99 -1.87
C VAL A 298 13.19 -1.22 -0.58
N GLY A 299 13.35 0.10 -0.62
CA GLY A 299 13.01 0.99 0.51
C GLY A 299 11.50 1.04 0.74
N LEU A 300 11.10 0.95 2.00
CA LEU A 300 9.73 1.16 2.44
C LEU A 300 9.55 2.57 3.01
N ASN A 301 8.33 2.98 3.31
CA ASN A 301 7.98 4.34 3.76
C ASN A 301 8.77 4.80 4.99
N GLU A 302 9.05 3.88 5.93
CA GLU A 302 9.79 4.16 7.16
C GLU A 302 11.31 3.91 7.02
N ARG A 303 11.83 3.96 5.78
CA ARG A 303 13.25 3.69 5.46
C ARG A 303 13.72 2.28 5.79
N THR A 304 12.80 1.37 6.09
CA THR A 304 13.12 -0.05 6.28
C THR A 304 13.31 -0.74 4.95
N CYS A 305 13.94 -1.90 4.96
CA CYS A 305 14.28 -2.66 3.75
C CYS A 305 13.33 -3.83 3.54
N LEU A 306 12.72 -3.91 2.36
CA LEU A 306 12.04 -5.10 1.87
C LEU A 306 13.00 -5.89 0.99
N ASN A 307 13.34 -7.10 1.42
CA ASN A 307 14.15 -8.03 0.65
C ASN A 307 13.48 -9.39 0.67
N GLN A 308 12.83 -9.76 -0.43
CA GLN A 308 12.11 -11.03 -0.55
C GLN A 308 13.08 -12.18 -0.80
N ARG A 309 12.90 -13.28 -0.07
CA ARG A 309 13.75 -14.49 -0.15
C ARG A 309 12.87 -15.72 -0.41
N PRO A 310 13.20 -16.57 -1.39
CA PRO A 310 12.49 -17.84 -1.57
C PRO A 310 12.57 -18.71 -0.31
N CYS A 311 11.46 -19.31 0.10
CA CYS A 311 11.40 -20.31 1.16
C CYS A 311 11.17 -21.74 0.61
N ILE A 312 11.03 -21.87 -0.71
CA ILE A 312 10.81 -23.13 -1.41
C ILE A 312 11.99 -23.47 -2.34
N LYS A 313 12.04 -24.72 -2.81
CA LYS A 313 13.07 -25.21 -3.73
C LYS A 313 12.42 -25.70 -5.02
N ALA A 314 13.23 -25.76 -6.09
CA ALA A 314 12.80 -26.38 -7.33
C ALA A 314 12.42 -27.85 -7.11
N GLY A 315 11.27 -28.26 -7.62
CA GLY A 315 10.68 -29.58 -7.44
C GLY A 315 9.67 -29.69 -6.28
N ASP A 316 9.51 -28.67 -5.45
CA ASP A 316 8.51 -28.67 -4.39
C ASP A 316 7.09 -28.54 -5.00
N GLU A 317 6.11 -29.19 -4.41
CA GLU A 317 4.69 -29.03 -4.74
C GLU A 317 4.08 -27.93 -3.88
N VAL A 318 3.42 -26.97 -4.49
CA VAL A 318 2.76 -25.84 -3.81
C VAL A 318 1.29 -25.76 -4.20
N LYS A 319 0.47 -25.25 -3.27
CA LYS A 319 -0.95 -25.01 -3.48
C LYS A 319 -1.23 -23.52 -3.58
N ALA A 320 -2.31 -23.17 -4.24
CA ALA A 320 -2.78 -21.79 -4.31
C ALA A 320 -2.94 -21.17 -2.91
N GLY A 321 -2.31 -20.02 -2.71
CA GLY A 321 -2.27 -19.32 -1.42
C GLY A 321 -1.12 -19.70 -0.49
N ASP A 322 -0.29 -20.70 -0.82
CA ASP A 322 0.91 -21.01 -0.03
C ASP A 322 1.96 -19.91 -0.19
N VAL A 323 2.71 -19.64 0.88
CA VAL A 323 3.81 -18.67 0.85
C VAL A 323 5.01 -19.31 0.17
N ILE A 324 5.48 -18.69 -0.91
CA ILE A 324 6.62 -19.14 -1.71
C ILE A 324 7.89 -18.31 -1.48
N ALA A 325 7.74 -17.08 -1.02
CA ALA A 325 8.86 -16.23 -0.62
C ALA A 325 8.51 -15.38 0.58
N ASP A 326 9.45 -15.30 1.52
CA ASP A 326 9.39 -14.44 2.70
C ASP A 326 9.72 -13.00 2.36
N GLY A 327 9.16 -12.07 3.14
CA GLY A 327 9.42 -10.64 3.05
C GLY A 327 10.16 -10.08 4.27
N ALA A 328 9.97 -8.78 4.50
CA ALA A 328 10.51 -8.13 5.70
C ALA A 328 9.81 -8.67 6.96
N GLY A 329 10.59 -8.99 8.01
CA GLY A 329 10.06 -9.44 9.29
C GLY A 329 9.26 -10.73 9.25
N THR A 330 9.53 -11.62 8.28
CA THR A 330 8.89 -12.93 8.14
C THR A 330 9.93 -14.03 7.97
N GLN A 331 9.59 -15.23 8.42
CA GLN A 331 10.37 -16.44 8.22
C GLN A 331 9.43 -17.62 8.03
N ASP A 332 9.64 -18.40 6.96
CA ASP A 332 8.84 -19.57 6.60
C ASP A 332 7.32 -19.30 6.58
N GLY A 333 6.94 -18.10 6.11
CA GLY A 333 5.55 -17.66 6.02
C GLY A 333 4.92 -17.26 7.37
N GLU A 334 5.69 -17.14 8.42
CA GLU A 334 5.26 -16.68 9.74
C GLU A 334 5.90 -15.34 10.12
N LEU A 335 5.20 -14.55 10.91
CA LEU A 335 5.70 -13.27 11.41
C LEU A 335 6.87 -13.51 12.37
N ALA A 336 8.02 -12.89 12.08
CA ALA A 336 9.23 -12.95 12.87
C ALA A 336 9.76 -11.53 13.09
N LEU A 337 9.33 -10.88 14.19
CA LEU A 337 9.67 -9.48 14.48
C LEU A 337 11.04 -9.32 15.15
N GLY A 338 11.70 -10.40 15.57
CA GLY A 338 12.94 -10.31 16.29
C GLY A 338 13.72 -11.62 16.35
N LYS A 339 14.39 -11.84 17.47
CA LYS A 339 15.22 -13.01 17.78
C LYS A 339 14.86 -13.61 19.13
N ASN A 340 14.97 -14.93 19.23
CA ASN A 340 14.90 -15.61 20.51
C ASN A 340 16.26 -15.50 21.22
N VAL A 341 16.29 -14.88 22.40
CA VAL A 341 17.52 -14.62 23.15
C VAL A 341 17.39 -15.11 24.58
N LEU A 342 18.51 -15.57 25.17
CA LEU A 342 18.54 -15.94 26.56
C LEU A 342 18.62 -14.67 27.43
N VAL A 343 17.67 -14.53 28.35
CA VAL A 343 17.54 -13.35 29.22
C VAL A 343 17.77 -13.74 30.68
N ALA A 344 18.58 -12.95 31.40
CA ALA A 344 18.72 -13.03 32.85
C ALA A 344 18.00 -11.84 33.52
N PHE A 345 17.08 -12.13 34.43
CA PHE A 345 16.36 -11.12 35.20
C PHE A 345 17.08 -10.84 36.52
N MET A 346 17.92 -9.81 36.51
CA MET A 346 18.67 -9.37 37.70
C MET A 346 19.07 -7.91 37.55
N SER A 347 19.34 -7.24 38.68
CA SER A 347 20.00 -5.94 38.65
C SER A 347 21.47 -6.11 38.34
N TRP A 348 22.02 -5.27 37.46
CA TRP A 348 23.43 -5.32 37.09
C TRP A 348 24.08 -3.95 37.29
N GLU A 349 24.70 -3.75 38.44
CA GLU A 349 25.49 -2.55 38.79
C GLU A 349 24.81 -1.20 38.49
N GLY A 350 23.48 -1.19 38.41
CA GLY A 350 22.67 -0.03 38.07
C GLY A 350 22.61 0.34 36.58
N TYR A 351 23.31 -0.35 35.68
CA TYR A 351 23.32 -0.06 34.25
C TYR A 351 22.00 -0.45 33.52
N ASN A 352 21.18 -1.29 34.15
CA ASN A 352 19.86 -1.66 33.68
C ASN A 352 18.72 -0.99 34.47
N TYR A 353 19.02 0.22 35.05
CA TYR A 353 18.01 1.01 35.76
C TYR A 353 16.86 1.43 34.81
N GLU A 354 15.63 1.39 35.34
CA GLU A 354 14.38 1.56 34.59
C GLU A 354 14.25 0.51 33.46
N ASP A 355 14.00 0.91 32.23
CA ASP A 355 13.78 0.01 31.10
C ASP A 355 15.08 -0.28 30.31
N ALA A 356 16.25 0.04 30.87
CA ALA A 356 17.51 -0.20 30.19
C ALA A 356 17.85 -1.69 30.16
N ILE A 357 18.40 -2.14 29.04
CA ILE A 357 18.80 -3.53 28.80
C ILE A 357 20.29 -3.58 28.49
N ILE A 358 21.01 -4.45 29.18
CA ILE A 358 22.41 -4.75 28.92
C ILE A 358 22.47 -5.92 27.95
N VAL A 359 23.25 -5.79 26.90
CA VAL A 359 23.43 -6.83 25.88
C VAL A 359 24.88 -7.32 25.85
N SER A 360 25.09 -8.58 25.49
CA SER A 360 26.40 -9.14 25.28
C SER A 360 27.01 -8.62 23.96
N GLU A 361 28.35 -8.40 23.95
CA GLU A 361 29.10 -8.04 22.74
C GLU A 361 28.93 -9.08 21.60
N ARG A 362 28.58 -10.31 21.95
CA ARG A 362 28.30 -11.37 21.00
C ARG A 362 27.19 -11.00 20.02
N PHE A 363 26.17 -10.22 20.44
CA PHE A 363 25.09 -9.75 19.56
C PHE A 363 25.61 -8.89 18.40
N LEU A 364 26.65 -8.10 18.62
CA LEU A 364 27.29 -7.32 17.57
C LEU A 364 28.12 -8.21 16.64
N LYS A 365 28.87 -9.18 17.19
CA LYS A 365 29.70 -10.10 16.40
C LYS A 365 28.88 -11.01 15.49
N ASP A 366 27.73 -11.47 15.99
CA ASP A 366 26.83 -12.40 15.28
C ASP A 366 25.78 -11.66 14.43
N ASP A 367 25.84 -10.31 14.31
CA ASP A 367 24.85 -9.48 13.60
C ASP A 367 23.38 -9.75 14.04
N THR A 368 23.17 -10.04 15.31
CA THR A 368 21.88 -10.54 15.82
C THR A 368 20.75 -9.52 15.66
N PHE A 369 20.99 -8.25 16.01
CA PHE A 369 20.03 -7.15 15.89
C PHE A 369 20.44 -6.14 14.82
N THR A 370 21.03 -6.61 13.74
CA THR A 370 21.44 -5.78 12.62
C THR A 370 20.28 -5.58 11.66
N SER A 371 20.09 -4.36 11.20
CA SER A 371 19.06 -3.96 10.26
C SER A 371 19.66 -3.22 9.06
N ILE A 372 18.93 -3.25 7.94
CA ILE A 372 19.27 -2.49 6.75
C ILE A 372 18.25 -1.39 6.59
N HIS A 373 18.74 -0.16 6.40
CA HIS A 373 17.91 1.01 6.13
C HIS A 373 18.23 1.54 4.75
N ILE A 374 17.21 1.97 4.02
CA ILE A 374 17.35 2.53 2.68
C ILE A 374 16.81 3.95 2.71
N ASP A 375 17.73 4.91 2.54
CA ASP A 375 17.41 6.33 2.42
C ASP A 375 17.26 6.70 0.95
N GLU A 376 16.18 7.44 0.64
CA GLU A 376 15.95 8.01 -0.67
C GLU A 376 16.27 9.50 -0.64
N PHE A 377 17.11 9.93 -1.57
CA PHE A 377 17.45 11.34 -1.78
C PHE A 377 17.03 11.74 -3.18
N GLU A 378 16.31 12.85 -3.28
CA GLU A 378 15.86 13.37 -4.57
C GLU A 378 16.37 14.78 -4.81
N ILE A 379 16.69 15.06 -6.05
CA ILE A 379 17.05 16.38 -6.54
C ILE A 379 16.43 16.59 -7.91
N GLU A 380 15.97 17.82 -8.15
CA GLU A 380 15.32 18.19 -9.40
C GLU A 380 15.99 19.41 -10.03
N ILE A 381 15.91 19.51 -11.35
CA ILE A 381 16.30 20.70 -12.10
C ILE A 381 15.05 21.38 -12.69
N ARG A 382 15.05 22.69 -12.59
CA ARG A 382 13.95 23.54 -13.06
C ARG A 382 14.47 24.58 -14.04
N GLU A 383 13.58 25.06 -14.88
CA GLU A 383 13.82 26.26 -15.65
C GLU A 383 13.48 27.48 -14.80
N THR A 384 14.50 28.28 -14.46
CA THR A 384 14.35 29.51 -13.67
C THR A 384 14.36 30.73 -14.59
N LYS A 385 13.89 31.89 -14.07
CA LYS A 385 13.94 33.17 -14.80
C LYS A 385 15.38 33.61 -15.14
N LEU A 386 16.38 33.10 -14.43
CA LEU A 386 17.80 33.41 -14.61
C LEU A 386 18.48 32.49 -15.60
N GLY A 387 17.88 31.37 -15.93
CA GLY A 387 18.40 30.35 -16.81
C GLY A 387 17.99 28.96 -16.37
N ARG A 388 18.42 27.94 -17.12
CA ARG A 388 18.18 26.53 -16.83
C ARG A 388 19.21 26.02 -15.83
N GLU A 389 18.77 25.26 -14.83
CA GLU A 389 19.64 24.45 -13.98
C GLU A 389 20.10 23.22 -14.76
N GLU A 390 21.24 22.63 -14.39
CA GLU A 390 21.81 21.49 -15.12
C GLU A 390 22.48 20.51 -14.16
N PHE A 391 22.35 19.20 -14.45
CA PHE A 391 23.15 18.17 -13.81
C PHE A 391 24.47 18.04 -14.57
N THR A 392 25.57 18.18 -13.86
CA THR A 392 26.90 18.11 -14.45
C THR A 392 27.94 17.67 -13.42
N ARG A 393 29.01 17.05 -13.92
CA ARG A 393 30.20 16.77 -13.13
C ARG A 393 31.09 18.01 -12.97
N ASP A 394 30.95 19.00 -13.85
CA ASP A 394 31.74 20.23 -13.83
C ASP A 394 31.12 21.24 -12.84
N ILE A 395 31.54 21.13 -11.58
CA ILE A 395 31.02 21.91 -10.46
C ILE A 395 32.09 22.90 -10.03
N PRO A 396 31.77 24.21 -9.93
CA PRO A 396 32.73 25.22 -9.49
C PRO A 396 33.16 25.02 -8.04
N ASN A 397 34.43 25.29 -7.75
CA ASN A 397 35.04 25.27 -6.41
C ASN A 397 34.99 23.92 -5.68
N VAL A 398 34.97 22.83 -6.41
CA VAL A 398 35.00 21.46 -5.87
C VAL A 398 36.28 20.75 -6.30
N SER A 399 36.91 20.00 -5.38
CA SER A 399 38.14 19.27 -5.68
C SER A 399 37.86 18.04 -6.56
N ASP A 400 38.81 17.68 -7.43
CA ASP A 400 38.73 16.47 -8.27
C ASP A 400 38.54 15.17 -7.47
N ARG A 401 38.98 15.15 -6.22
CA ARG A 401 38.78 14.03 -5.31
C ARG A 401 37.31 13.82 -4.95
N ALA A 402 36.55 14.90 -4.76
CA ALA A 402 35.12 14.86 -4.47
C ALA A 402 34.31 14.44 -5.72
N LEU A 403 34.80 14.77 -6.91
CA LEU A 403 34.15 14.43 -8.18
C LEU A 403 34.47 13.01 -8.70
N ARG A 404 35.40 12.31 -8.05
CA ARG A 404 35.89 10.99 -8.52
C ARG A 404 34.78 9.94 -8.66
N ASN A 405 33.81 9.96 -7.77
CA ASN A 405 32.74 8.97 -7.68
C ASN A 405 31.54 9.29 -8.58
N LEU A 406 31.55 10.43 -9.25
CA LEU A 406 30.50 10.85 -10.17
C LEU A 406 30.76 10.30 -11.58
N ASP A 407 29.69 10.02 -12.30
CA ASP A 407 29.72 9.70 -13.72
C ASP A 407 29.83 10.97 -14.59
N GLU A 408 29.72 10.85 -15.91
CA GLU A 408 29.79 11.96 -16.85
C GLU A 408 28.60 12.93 -16.72
N GLU A 409 27.44 12.42 -16.25
CA GLU A 409 26.24 13.22 -16.01
C GLU A 409 26.22 13.86 -14.61
N GLY A 410 27.25 13.66 -13.81
CA GLY A 410 27.34 14.18 -12.45
C GLY A 410 26.58 13.39 -11.40
N ILE A 411 26.17 12.16 -11.70
CA ILE A 411 25.45 11.25 -10.77
C ILE A 411 26.44 10.28 -10.14
N VAL A 412 26.27 9.99 -8.84
CA VAL A 412 27.12 9.03 -8.13
C VAL A 412 26.94 7.61 -8.70
N ARG A 413 28.03 6.89 -8.85
CA ARG A 413 28.02 5.51 -9.36
C ARG A 413 27.46 4.54 -8.36
N ILE A 414 26.64 3.59 -8.83
CA ILE A 414 26.12 2.48 -8.01
C ILE A 414 27.29 1.66 -7.44
N GLY A 415 27.17 1.23 -6.18
CA GLY A 415 28.22 0.52 -5.44
C GLY A 415 29.23 1.42 -4.74
N THR A 416 29.14 2.74 -4.89
CA THR A 416 30.01 3.69 -4.19
C THR A 416 29.66 3.77 -2.71
N ARG A 417 30.66 3.67 -1.83
CA ARG A 417 30.52 3.98 -0.42
C ARG A 417 30.59 5.50 -0.23
N VAL A 418 29.57 6.06 0.35
CA VAL A 418 29.41 7.50 0.57
C VAL A 418 29.46 7.84 2.07
N ARG A 419 29.94 9.03 2.38
CA ARG A 419 30.09 9.60 3.71
C ARG A 419 29.46 10.98 3.76
N PRO A 420 29.16 11.51 4.96
CA PRO A 420 28.66 12.88 5.10
C PRO A 420 29.55 13.89 4.39
N GLY A 421 28.96 14.75 3.55
CA GLY A 421 29.64 15.75 2.74
C GLY A 421 30.07 15.28 1.35
N ASP A 422 29.96 13.99 1.02
CA ASP A 422 30.18 13.52 -0.35
C ASP A 422 29.04 13.99 -1.28
N ILE A 423 29.38 14.29 -2.53
CA ILE A 423 28.40 14.74 -3.53
C ILE A 423 27.72 13.49 -4.12
N LEU A 424 26.38 13.49 -4.06
CA LEU A 424 25.56 12.46 -4.68
C LEU A 424 25.18 12.79 -6.12
N VAL A 425 24.78 14.03 -6.35
CA VAL A 425 24.44 14.54 -7.69
C VAL A 425 25.00 15.95 -7.83
N GLY A 426 25.81 16.16 -8.85
CA GLY A 426 26.33 17.46 -9.20
C GLY A 426 25.26 18.30 -9.90
N LYS A 427 24.92 19.44 -9.33
CA LYS A 427 23.97 20.40 -9.89
C LYS A 427 24.57 21.81 -9.87
N VAL A 428 24.41 22.50 -10.96
CA VAL A 428 24.75 23.91 -11.07
C VAL A 428 23.50 24.74 -11.36
N ALA A 429 23.40 25.89 -10.70
CA ALA A 429 22.31 26.82 -10.88
C ALA A 429 22.84 28.20 -11.29
N PRO A 430 22.16 28.95 -12.17
CA PRO A 430 22.60 30.27 -12.58
C PRO A 430 22.57 31.26 -11.39
N LYS A 431 23.64 32.07 -11.25
CA LYS A 431 23.73 33.10 -10.23
C LYS A 431 22.87 34.32 -10.58
N SER A 432 22.23 34.92 -9.58
CA SER A 432 21.63 36.23 -9.74
C SER A 432 22.70 37.35 -9.64
N LYS A 433 22.48 38.48 -10.31
CA LYS A 433 23.40 39.65 -10.23
C LYS A 433 23.62 40.17 -8.81
N SER A 434 22.71 39.89 -7.91
CA SER A 434 22.81 40.27 -6.49
C SER A 434 23.71 39.34 -5.67
N GLU A 435 23.90 38.11 -6.11
CA GLU A 435 24.70 37.06 -5.42
C GLU A 435 26.19 37.11 -5.82
N LEU A 436 26.59 37.96 -6.79
CA LEU A 436 27.97 38.12 -7.18
C LEU A 436 28.75 38.84 -6.07
N SER A 437 29.94 38.34 -5.74
CA SER A 437 30.86 39.02 -4.83
C SER A 437 31.32 40.37 -5.42
N PRO A 438 31.80 41.29 -4.60
CA PRO A 438 32.32 42.57 -5.10
C PRO A 438 33.44 42.41 -6.14
N GLU A 439 34.27 41.35 -6.00
CA GLU A 439 35.36 41.01 -6.91
C GLU A 439 34.83 40.46 -8.22
N GLU A 440 33.85 39.59 -8.19
CA GLU A 440 33.16 39.07 -9.39
C GLU A 440 32.41 40.17 -10.13
N LYS A 441 31.78 41.11 -9.42
CA LYS A 441 31.16 42.29 -10.04
C LYS A 441 32.17 43.19 -10.78
N LEU A 442 33.38 43.32 -10.22
CA LEU A 442 34.46 44.08 -10.83
C LEU A 442 34.99 43.37 -12.08
N LEU A 443 35.20 42.05 -12.01
CA LEU A 443 35.60 41.22 -13.14
C LEU A 443 34.56 41.25 -14.27
N HIS A 444 33.29 41.17 -13.95
CA HIS A 444 32.19 41.31 -14.91
C HIS A 444 32.19 42.70 -15.59
N ALA A 445 32.52 43.73 -14.86
CA ALA A 445 32.58 45.11 -15.40
C ALA A 445 33.79 45.31 -16.33
N ILE A 446 34.92 44.63 -16.09
CA ILE A 446 36.19 44.83 -16.83
C ILE A 446 36.27 43.89 -18.05
N PHE A 447 35.93 42.64 -17.90
CA PHE A 447 36.12 41.57 -18.88
C PHE A 447 34.85 41.06 -19.56
N GLY A 448 33.71 41.67 -19.28
CA GLY A 448 32.43 41.17 -19.74
C GLY A 448 32.04 39.88 -18.97
N ARG A 449 31.25 39.00 -19.58
CA ARG A 449 30.78 37.74 -18.96
C ARG A 449 31.89 36.65 -18.86
N ALA A 450 33.06 37.00 -18.37
CA ALA A 450 34.17 36.10 -18.15
C ALA A 450 34.30 35.71 -16.67
N GLY A 451 33.28 35.10 -16.11
CA GLY A 451 33.26 34.55 -14.77
C GLY A 451 32.28 33.39 -14.67
N GLU A 452 32.43 32.53 -13.69
CA GLU A 452 31.49 31.43 -13.43
C GLU A 452 30.10 32.03 -13.11
N ASP A 453 29.21 32.04 -14.11
CA ASP A 453 27.83 32.51 -13.98
C ASP A 453 26.94 31.54 -13.21
N VAL A 454 27.51 30.46 -12.67
CA VAL A 454 26.80 29.36 -11.99
C VAL A 454 27.27 29.18 -10.55
N LYS A 455 26.38 28.75 -9.69
CA LYS A 455 26.67 28.35 -8.31
C LYS A 455 26.52 26.86 -8.15
N ASN A 456 27.27 26.29 -7.21
CA ASN A 456 27.09 24.90 -6.77
C ASN A 456 25.78 24.77 -5.97
N ASP A 457 24.88 23.93 -6.45
CA ASP A 457 23.60 23.57 -5.81
C ASP A 457 23.47 22.04 -5.75
N SER A 458 24.61 21.35 -5.62
CA SER A 458 24.70 19.90 -5.64
C SER A 458 24.05 19.27 -4.42
N LEU A 459 23.53 18.06 -4.60
CA LEU A 459 23.02 17.24 -3.51
C LEU A 459 24.19 16.55 -2.81
N GLU A 460 24.38 16.87 -1.54
CA GLU A 460 25.41 16.27 -0.69
C GLU A 460 24.77 15.31 0.33
N VAL A 461 25.55 14.31 0.75
CA VAL A 461 25.12 13.39 1.81
C VAL A 461 25.00 14.16 3.14
N PRO A 462 23.82 14.16 3.76
CA PRO A 462 23.61 14.86 5.03
C PRO A 462 24.39 14.21 6.17
N SER A 463 24.63 15.00 7.23
CA SER A 463 25.30 14.51 8.43
C SER A 463 24.57 13.32 9.06
N GLY A 464 25.31 12.30 9.45
CA GLY A 464 24.75 11.08 10.07
C GLY A 464 24.37 9.97 9.10
N THR A 465 24.45 10.20 7.78
CA THR A 465 24.20 9.16 6.76
C THR A 465 25.52 8.63 6.21
N GLU A 466 25.78 7.34 6.37
CA GLU A 466 26.92 6.63 5.76
C GLU A 466 26.40 5.31 5.19
N GLY A 467 26.72 5.02 3.94
CA GLY A 467 26.22 3.78 3.34
C GLY A 467 26.79 3.52 1.95
N ILE A 468 26.12 2.65 1.22
CA ILE A 468 26.47 2.25 -0.16
C ILE A 468 25.31 2.63 -1.06
N VAL A 469 25.60 3.26 -2.18
CA VAL A 469 24.61 3.58 -3.22
C VAL A 469 24.19 2.28 -3.89
N ILE A 470 22.92 1.93 -3.76
CA ILE A 470 22.33 0.71 -4.35
C ILE A 470 21.54 0.99 -5.62
N GLY A 471 21.11 2.23 -5.84
CA GLY A 471 20.35 2.63 -7.01
C GLY A 471 20.47 4.11 -7.31
N ALA A 472 20.40 4.44 -8.58
CA ALA A 472 20.31 5.81 -9.08
C ALA A 472 19.33 5.80 -10.25
N GLU A 473 18.25 6.55 -10.16
CA GLU A 473 17.21 6.63 -11.17
C GLU A 473 17.09 8.06 -11.66
N LYS A 474 17.18 8.23 -12.98
CA LYS A 474 17.03 9.53 -13.63
C LYS A 474 15.72 9.58 -14.40
N PHE A 475 14.90 10.56 -14.10
CA PHE A 475 13.65 10.86 -14.78
C PHE A 475 13.80 12.15 -15.57
N SER A 476 13.38 12.18 -16.82
CA SER A 476 13.48 13.38 -17.65
C SER A 476 12.24 13.59 -18.52
N ARG A 477 11.85 14.87 -18.67
CA ARG A 477 10.93 15.27 -19.72
C ARG A 477 11.72 15.38 -21.02
N LYS A 478 11.34 14.59 -22.01
CA LYS A 478 11.96 14.64 -23.34
C LYS A 478 11.54 15.92 -24.07
N VAL A 479 12.14 17.03 -23.74
CA VAL A 479 11.87 18.32 -24.40
C VAL A 479 12.71 18.48 -25.68
N ASN A 480 13.92 17.91 -25.71
CA ASN A 480 14.84 17.95 -26.86
C ASN A 480 15.39 16.56 -27.12
N ILE A 481 14.73 15.81 -27.98
CA ILE A 481 15.16 14.47 -28.42
C ILE A 481 15.92 14.62 -29.73
N THR A 482 17.10 14.00 -29.86
CA THR A 482 17.85 13.90 -31.13
C THR A 482 17.03 13.08 -32.14
N GLU A 483 17.26 13.31 -33.43
CA GLU A 483 16.55 12.56 -34.49
C GLU A 483 16.81 11.05 -34.42
N GLU A 484 18.02 10.65 -33.99
CA GLU A 484 18.37 9.23 -33.79
C GLU A 484 17.60 8.59 -32.62
N GLU A 485 17.48 9.28 -31.49
CA GLU A 485 16.67 8.81 -30.34
C GLU A 485 15.19 8.77 -30.69
N ARG A 486 14.69 9.74 -31.46
CA ARG A 486 13.32 9.75 -31.97
C ARG A 486 13.04 8.54 -32.85
N ALA A 487 13.98 8.18 -33.72
CA ALA A 487 13.87 7.00 -34.57
C ALA A 487 13.86 5.69 -33.74
N LYS A 488 14.75 5.59 -32.74
CA LYS A 488 14.78 4.45 -31.81
C LYS A 488 13.47 4.32 -31.03
N ASN A 489 13.00 5.40 -30.44
CA ASN A 489 11.73 5.40 -29.70
C ASN A 489 10.54 5.00 -30.60
N LEU A 490 10.52 5.48 -31.83
CA LEU A 490 9.46 5.13 -32.78
C LEU A 490 9.49 3.62 -33.16
N SER A 491 10.70 3.05 -33.28
CA SER A 491 10.85 1.61 -33.53
C SER A 491 10.40 0.78 -32.33
N GLU A 492 10.68 1.25 -31.12
CA GLU A 492 10.27 0.60 -29.86
C GLU A 492 8.75 0.69 -29.65
N ILE A 493 8.15 1.85 -29.90
CA ILE A 493 6.70 2.02 -29.85
C ILE A 493 6.01 1.04 -30.82
N ARG A 494 6.52 0.92 -32.05
CA ARG A 494 6.00 -0.05 -33.02
C ARG A 494 6.15 -1.51 -32.59
N ARG A 495 7.21 -1.83 -31.82
CA ARG A 495 7.39 -3.16 -31.24
C ARG A 495 6.31 -3.43 -30.19
N ILE A 496 6.15 -2.50 -29.23
CA ILE A 496 5.16 -2.60 -28.17
C ILE A 496 3.73 -2.68 -28.72
N GLU A 497 3.41 -1.89 -29.75
CA GLU A 497 2.11 -1.96 -30.41
C GLU A 497 1.87 -3.33 -31.08
N ARG A 498 2.89 -3.93 -31.68
CA ARG A 498 2.77 -5.28 -32.24
C ARG A 498 2.61 -6.37 -31.20
N GLU A 499 3.34 -6.28 -30.08
CA GLU A 499 3.19 -7.20 -28.94
C GLU A 499 1.78 -7.09 -28.38
N PHE A 500 1.30 -5.89 -28.11
CA PHE A 500 -0.07 -5.66 -27.63
C PHE A 500 -1.12 -6.20 -28.60
N ASN A 501 -0.97 -5.99 -29.90
CA ASN A 501 -1.91 -6.51 -30.90
C ASN A 501 -1.93 -8.04 -30.92
N LYS A 502 -0.81 -8.70 -30.66
CA LYS A 502 -0.71 -10.15 -30.51
C LYS A 502 -1.49 -10.65 -29.29
N ASP A 503 -1.26 -10.02 -28.13
CA ASP A 503 -1.93 -10.38 -26.87
C ASP A 503 -3.42 -10.13 -26.96
N PHE A 504 -3.81 -9.00 -27.56
CA PHE A 504 -5.20 -8.67 -27.82
C PHE A 504 -5.87 -9.72 -28.73
N LEU A 505 -5.21 -10.13 -29.82
CA LEU A 505 -5.71 -11.16 -30.71
C LEU A 505 -5.91 -12.49 -29.98
N SER A 506 -4.94 -12.89 -29.14
CA SER A 506 -5.04 -14.10 -28.30
C SER A 506 -6.27 -14.04 -27.38
N GLN A 507 -6.45 -12.95 -26.64
CA GLN A 507 -7.60 -12.75 -25.76
C GLN A 507 -8.93 -12.78 -26.52
N MET A 508 -8.97 -12.22 -27.72
CA MET A 508 -10.17 -12.23 -28.57
C MET A 508 -10.49 -13.61 -29.14
N MET A 509 -9.48 -14.41 -29.44
CA MET A 509 -9.66 -15.81 -29.86
C MET A 509 -10.24 -16.65 -28.71
N GLU A 510 -9.76 -16.47 -27.48
CA GLU A 510 -10.30 -17.10 -26.29
C GLU A 510 -11.76 -16.72 -26.06
N LEU A 511 -12.07 -15.42 -26.09
CA LEU A 511 -13.44 -14.91 -25.97
C LEU A 511 -14.38 -15.55 -27.00
N THR A 512 -13.97 -15.62 -28.26
CA THR A 512 -14.79 -16.24 -29.32
C THR A 512 -15.01 -17.72 -29.08
N ALA A 513 -14.00 -18.44 -28.60
CA ALA A 513 -14.11 -19.86 -28.25
C ALA A 513 -15.09 -20.08 -27.08
N GLU A 514 -15.00 -19.26 -26.02
CA GLU A 514 -15.91 -19.33 -24.87
C GLU A 514 -17.36 -18.97 -25.25
N ILE A 515 -17.56 -17.96 -26.07
CA ILE A 515 -18.89 -17.60 -26.57
C ILE A 515 -19.48 -18.76 -27.40
N GLN A 516 -18.69 -19.42 -28.24
CA GLN A 516 -19.13 -20.59 -29.01
C GLN A 516 -19.50 -21.77 -28.11
N GLN A 517 -18.76 -21.96 -27.01
CA GLN A 517 -19.04 -23.01 -26.03
C GLN A 517 -20.37 -22.79 -25.30
N VAL A 518 -20.71 -21.53 -24.95
CA VAL A 518 -21.96 -21.16 -24.26
C VAL A 518 -23.16 -21.15 -25.21
N ALA A 519 -23.00 -20.62 -26.40
CA ALA A 519 -24.09 -20.36 -27.35
C ALA A 519 -24.25 -21.43 -28.44
N GLY A 520 -23.24 -22.30 -28.63
CA GLY A 520 -23.14 -23.23 -29.74
C GLY A 520 -22.77 -22.53 -31.07
N ASN A 521 -22.48 -23.31 -32.11
CA ASN A 521 -21.98 -22.81 -33.42
C ASN A 521 -22.92 -21.88 -34.20
N LYS A 522 -23.92 -21.28 -33.56
CA LYS A 522 -24.94 -20.40 -34.19
C LYS A 522 -24.87 -18.95 -33.73
N THR A 523 -23.77 -18.52 -33.10
CA THR A 523 -23.61 -17.11 -32.75
C THR A 523 -23.29 -16.28 -33.98
N ILE A 524 -24.18 -15.37 -34.32
CA ILE A 524 -24.04 -14.42 -35.43
C ILE A 524 -23.76 -13.05 -34.82
N ASP A 525 -22.74 -12.39 -35.31
CA ASP A 525 -22.45 -10.99 -35.00
C ASP A 525 -23.63 -10.12 -35.48
N PRO A 526 -24.30 -9.40 -34.58
CA PRO A 526 -25.49 -8.62 -34.95
C PRO A 526 -25.23 -7.52 -35.97
N ASP A 527 -23.98 -7.03 -36.06
CA ASP A 527 -23.61 -5.92 -36.93
C ASP A 527 -23.17 -6.39 -38.33
N THR A 528 -22.57 -7.57 -38.43
CA THR A 528 -22.01 -8.08 -39.70
C THR A 528 -22.83 -9.22 -40.30
N GLY A 529 -23.71 -9.85 -39.52
CA GLY A 529 -24.49 -11.03 -39.97
C GLY A 529 -23.62 -12.29 -40.19
N LYS A 530 -22.33 -12.25 -39.87
CA LYS A 530 -21.39 -13.36 -40.00
C LYS A 530 -21.22 -14.08 -38.65
N PRO A 531 -20.73 -15.33 -38.64
CA PRO A 531 -20.37 -16.00 -37.39
C PRO A 531 -19.41 -15.13 -36.56
N PHE A 532 -19.63 -15.07 -35.24
CA PHE A 532 -18.77 -14.33 -34.32
C PHE A 532 -17.44 -15.12 -34.16
N ALA A 533 -16.49 -14.85 -35.04
CA ALA A 533 -15.19 -15.46 -35.08
C ALA A 533 -14.16 -14.41 -35.57
N ILE A 534 -12.98 -14.42 -35.03
CA ILE A 534 -11.88 -13.60 -35.48
C ILE A 534 -10.96 -14.42 -36.37
N ASP A 535 -10.59 -13.82 -37.52
CA ASP A 535 -9.56 -14.38 -38.40
C ASP A 535 -8.17 -14.21 -37.72
N PRO A 536 -7.40 -15.29 -37.53
CA PRO A 536 -6.05 -15.19 -37.00
C PRO A 536 -5.08 -14.31 -37.81
N GLU A 537 -5.39 -14.09 -39.11
CA GLU A 537 -4.61 -13.26 -40.02
C GLU A 537 -5.14 -11.82 -40.16
N ILE A 538 -6.02 -11.38 -39.26
CA ILE A 538 -6.63 -10.05 -39.28
C ILE A 538 -5.59 -8.93 -39.26
N GLY A 539 -5.74 -7.90 -40.06
CA GLY A 539 -4.84 -6.75 -40.10
C GLY A 539 -5.01 -5.81 -38.91
N ASP A 540 -3.94 -5.09 -38.49
CA ASP A 540 -3.94 -4.18 -37.33
C ASP A 540 -5.07 -3.13 -37.34
N LYS A 541 -5.47 -2.63 -38.51
CA LYS A 541 -6.57 -1.65 -38.66
C LYS A 541 -7.92 -2.26 -38.36
N GLU A 542 -8.16 -3.44 -38.91
CA GLU A 542 -9.42 -4.18 -38.73
C GLU A 542 -9.55 -4.67 -37.29
N LEU A 543 -8.41 -5.07 -36.66
CA LEU A 543 -8.35 -5.46 -35.27
C LEU A 543 -8.74 -4.30 -34.33
N LYS A 544 -8.30 -3.08 -34.64
CA LYS A 544 -8.67 -1.87 -33.91
C LYS A 544 -10.17 -1.55 -34.04
N GLU A 545 -10.71 -1.62 -35.22
CA GLU A 545 -12.13 -1.43 -35.46
C GLU A 545 -12.96 -2.50 -34.73
N TYR A 546 -12.50 -3.73 -34.72
CA TYR A 546 -13.13 -4.82 -33.99
C TYR A 546 -13.14 -4.56 -32.46
N ARG A 547 -12.06 -4.05 -31.92
CA ARG A 547 -11.94 -3.67 -30.49
C ARG A 547 -12.92 -2.55 -30.12
N ASP A 548 -12.98 -1.49 -30.91
CA ASP A 548 -13.88 -0.36 -30.66
C ASP A 548 -15.34 -0.77 -30.75
N ARG A 549 -15.66 -1.73 -31.62
CA ARG A 549 -16.97 -2.31 -31.77
C ARG A 549 -17.37 -3.22 -30.61
N LEU A 550 -16.42 -3.94 -30.01
CA LEU A 550 -16.68 -4.82 -28.88
C LEU A 550 -17.28 -4.07 -27.67
N LYS A 551 -16.92 -2.79 -27.49
CA LYS A 551 -17.47 -1.91 -26.46
C LYS A 551 -18.99 -1.79 -26.49
N THR A 552 -19.55 -1.83 -27.67
CA THR A 552 -20.99 -1.58 -27.93
C THR A 552 -21.73 -2.82 -28.32
N THR A 553 -21.05 -3.94 -28.54
CA THR A 553 -21.67 -5.19 -29.02
C THR A 553 -22.48 -5.84 -27.90
N VAL A 554 -23.79 -5.98 -28.14
CA VAL A 554 -24.74 -6.73 -27.32
C VAL A 554 -25.26 -7.90 -28.10
N ILE A 555 -24.90 -9.10 -27.76
CA ILE A 555 -25.37 -10.31 -28.44
C ILE A 555 -26.80 -10.62 -28.01
N HIS A 556 -27.71 -10.74 -28.98
CA HIS A 556 -29.08 -11.13 -28.77
C HIS A 556 -29.24 -12.66 -28.93
N SER A 557 -29.61 -13.33 -27.84
CA SER A 557 -29.99 -14.74 -27.83
C SER A 557 -31.45 -14.86 -27.43
N GLN A 558 -32.16 -15.88 -27.96
CA GLN A 558 -33.52 -16.19 -27.55
C GLN A 558 -33.61 -16.70 -26.10
N ASP A 559 -32.52 -17.21 -25.55
CA ASP A 559 -32.43 -17.66 -24.16
C ASP A 559 -31.86 -16.54 -23.30
N SER A 560 -32.66 -16.01 -22.37
CA SER A 560 -32.31 -14.89 -21.52
C SER A 560 -31.10 -15.19 -20.60
N LYS A 561 -30.94 -16.44 -20.13
CA LYS A 561 -29.79 -16.84 -19.26
C LYS A 561 -28.48 -16.88 -20.04
N LYS A 562 -28.51 -17.46 -21.24
CA LYS A 562 -27.35 -17.50 -22.14
C LYS A 562 -26.94 -16.11 -22.60
N LYS A 563 -27.89 -15.24 -22.88
CA LYS A 563 -27.65 -13.84 -23.23
C LYS A 563 -26.91 -13.10 -22.10
N GLU A 564 -27.34 -13.27 -20.85
CA GLU A 564 -26.71 -12.62 -19.71
C GLU A 564 -25.29 -13.17 -19.48
N GLN A 565 -25.09 -14.47 -19.65
CA GLN A 565 -23.78 -15.10 -19.50
C GLN A 565 -22.79 -14.63 -20.57
N ILE A 566 -23.21 -14.55 -21.85
CA ILE A 566 -22.38 -14.05 -22.94
C ILE A 566 -22.02 -12.57 -22.73
N ASN A 567 -22.97 -11.74 -22.33
CA ASN A 567 -22.71 -10.32 -22.10
C ASN A 567 -21.78 -10.10 -20.90
N ARG A 568 -21.79 -10.98 -19.87
CA ARG A 568 -20.79 -10.97 -18.81
C ARG A 568 -19.41 -11.32 -19.33
N LEU A 569 -19.28 -12.38 -20.11
CA LEU A 569 -18.01 -12.77 -20.73
C LEU A 569 -17.41 -11.62 -21.56
N ILE A 570 -18.21 -11.01 -22.43
CA ILE A 570 -17.76 -9.87 -23.24
C ILE A 570 -17.26 -8.74 -22.35
N LYS A 571 -17.97 -8.44 -21.26
CA LYS A 571 -17.57 -7.40 -20.33
C LYS A 571 -16.27 -7.75 -19.62
N ASP A 572 -16.12 -8.97 -19.10
CA ASP A 572 -14.92 -9.41 -18.36
C ASP A 572 -13.67 -9.40 -19.27
N TYR A 573 -13.80 -9.84 -20.52
CA TYR A 573 -12.71 -9.75 -21.48
C TYR A 573 -12.42 -8.30 -21.90
N TYR A 574 -13.44 -7.49 -22.04
CA TYR A 574 -13.27 -6.07 -22.32
C TYR A 574 -12.48 -5.38 -21.20
N ASP A 575 -12.83 -5.63 -19.94
CA ASP A 575 -12.13 -5.05 -18.77
C ASP A 575 -10.66 -5.49 -18.73
N ARG A 576 -10.35 -6.74 -19.09
CA ARG A 576 -8.95 -7.23 -19.24
C ARG A 576 -8.20 -6.49 -20.36
N VAL A 577 -8.81 -6.36 -21.52
CA VAL A 577 -8.23 -5.67 -22.66
C VAL A 577 -8.00 -4.18 -22.37
N ASP A 578 -8.95 -3.52 -21.69
CA ASP A 578 -8.83 -2.12 -21.28
C ASP A 578 -7.65 -1.90 -20.31
N LEU A 579 -7.40 -2.87 -19.42
CA LEU A 579 -6.23 -2.86 -18.55
C LEU A 579 -4.93 -2.96 -19.34
N LEU A 580 -4.81 -3.94 -20.24
CA LEU A 580 -3.66 -4.12 -21.13
C LEU A 580 -3.41 -2.88 -22.00
N GLU A 581 -4.47 -2.27 -22.52
CA GLU A 581 -4.37 -1.03 -23.29
C GLU A 581 -3.89 0.15 -22.44
N SER A 582 -4.35 0.25 -21.21
CA SER A 582 -3.92 1.27 -20.25
C SER A 582 -2.43 1.14 -19.97
N GLU A 583 -1.95 -0.08 -19.76
CA GLU A 583 -0.51 -0.36 -19.55
C GLU A 583 0.32 -0.03 -20.79
N LYS A 584 -0.09 -0.49 -21.97
CA LYS A 584 0.54 -0.10 -23.23
C LYS A 584 0.62 1.42 -23.39
N ASN A 585 -0.49 2.13 -23.15
CA ASN A 585 -0.55 3.57 -23.32
C ASN A 585 0.37 4.30 -22.31
N LYS A 586 0.55 3.81 -21.10
CA LYS A 586 1.53 4.33 -20.14
C LYS A 586 2.94 4.23 -20.70
N VAL A 587 3.31 3.06 -21.23
CA VAL A 587 4.65 2.83 -21.79
C VAL A 587 4.89 3.67 -23.06
N VAL A 588 3.91 3.73 -23.97
CA VAL A 588 3.98 4.54 -25.20
C VAL A 588 4.07 6.04 -24.88
N ASN A 589 3.29 6.52 -23.89
CA ASN A 589 3.37 7.91 -23.45
C ASN A 589 4.72 8.25 -22.83
N ARG A 590 5.29 7.34 -22.02
CA ARG A 590 6.64 7.49 -21.45
C ARG A 590 7.70 7.58 -22.54
N LEU A 591 7.62 6.72 -23.56
CA LEU A 591 8.55 6.75 -24.69
C LEU A 591 8.41 8.00 -25.57
N SER A 592 7.19 8.52 -25.72
CA SER A 592 6.91 9.66 -26.60
C SER A 592 7.08 11.03 -25.92
N ARG A 593 6.69 11.16 -24.65
CA ARG A 593 6.66 12.43 -23.90
C ARG A 593 7.71 12.54 -22.81
N GLY A 594 8.40 11.41 -22.48
CA GLY A 594 9.24 11.30 -21.31
C GLY A 594 8.43 11.01 -20.04
N ASP A 595 9.09 11.12 -18.89
CA ASP A 595 8.48 10.84 -17.60
C ASP A 595 7.51 11.93 -17.16
N GLU A 596 6.48 11.55 -16.40
CA GLU A 596 5.55 12.49 -15.79
C GLU A 596 6.22 13.13 -14.57
N LEU A 597 6.69 14.36 -14.73
CA LEU A 597 7.31 15.15 -13.67
C LEU A 597 6.38 16.29 -13.23
N PRO A 598 6.54 16.82 -12.00
CA PRO A 598 5.81 17.98 -11.53
C PRO A 598 5.97 19.20 -12.47
N THR A 599 5.02 20.13 -12.41
CA THR A 599 5.04 21.32 -13.28
C THR A 599 6.29 22.16 -13.04
N GLY A 600 7.04 22.46 -14.12
CA GLY A 600 8.28 23.23 -14.05
C GLY A 600 9.55 22.42 -13.81
N VAL A 601 9.45 21.14 -13.49
CA VAL A 601 10.60 20.23 -13.35
C VAL A 601 10.97 19.67 -14.72
N LEU A 602 12.23 19.75 -15.10
CA LEU A 602 12.77 19.24 -16.36
C LEU A 602 13.32 17.82 -16.21
N GLU A 603 14.15 17.63 -15.19
CA GLU A 603 14.74 16.34 -14.84
C GLU A 603 14.74 16.18 -13.32
N MET A 604 14.70 14.95 -12.86
CA MET A 604 14.77 14.56 -11.45
C MET A 604 15.65 13.32 -11.32
N VAL A 605 16.48 13.31 -10.30
CA VAL A 605 17.33 12.16 -9.96
C VAL A 605 16.97 11.70 -8.55
N LYS A 606 16.76 10.40 -8.40
CA LYS A 606 16.58 9.72 -7.13
C LYS A 606 17.75 8.80 -6.85
N ILE A 607 18.35 8.94 -5.68
CA ILE A 607 19.47 8.13 -5.23
C ILE A 607 19.04 7.33 -4.01
N TYR A 608 19.32 6.04 -4.04
CA TYR A 608 19.02 5.12 -2.93
C TYR A 608 20.32 4.71 -2.24
N ILE A 609 20.43 4.98 -0.95
CA ILE A 609 21.58 4.63 -0.11
C ILE A 609 21.17 3.59 0.90
N ALA A 610 21.82 2.43 0.86
CA ALA A 610 21.63 1.39 1.86
C ALA A 610 22.65 1.54 2.99
N THR A 611 22.14 1.55 4.22
CA THR A 611 22.94 1.61 5.45
C THR A 611 22.72 0.34 6.26
N LYS A 612 23.80 -0.36 6.61
CA LYS A 612 23.78 -1.47 7.55
C LYS A 612 23.98 -0.91 8.96
N ARG A 613 22.96 -1.04 9.80
CA ARG A 613 22.97 -0.51 11.16
C ARG A 613 23.08 -1.64 12.18
N HIS A 614 24.12 -1.59 13.00
CA HIS A 614 24.30 -2.48 14.14
C HIS A 614 23.66 -1.88 15.39
N LEU A 615 23.40 -2.72 16.37
CA LEU A 615 22.96 -2.28 17.69
C LEU A 615 23.99 -1.35 18.33
N SER A 616 23.55 -0.20 18.81
CA SER A 616 24.38 0.81 19.45
C SER A 616 23.82 1.20 20.81
N VAL A 617 24.68 1.74 21.70
CA VAL A 617 24.24 2.26 22.98
C VAL A 617 23.26 3.43 22.75
N GLY A 618 22.12 3.39 23.42
CA GLY A 618 21.06 4.39 23.30
C GLY A 618 20.00 4.07 22.23
N ASP A 619 20.10 2.94 21.55
CA ASP A 619 19.02 2.47 20.65
C ASP A 619 17.77 2.08 21.46
N LYS A 620 16.60 2.37 20.87
CA LYS A 620 15.29 2.09 21.47
C LYS A 620 14.59 0.94 20.77
#